data_ee136969e13abbb04b51bf3feb14ef5f
#
_entry.id   ee136969e13abbb04b51bf3feb14ef5f
#
_cell.length_a   1.000
_cell.length_b   1.000
_cell.length_c   1.000
_cell.angle_alpha   90.00
_cell.angle_beta   90.00
_cell.angle_gamma   90.00
#
_symmetry.space_group_name_H-M   'P 1'
#
loop_
_entity.id
_entity.type
_entity.pdbx_description
1 polymer ?
#
loop_
_entity_poly.entity_id
_entity_poly.type
_entity_poly.pdbx_seq_one_letter_code
_entity_poly.pdbx_strand_id
1 'polypeptide(L)'
;MHRPGPNHVAACKRTLRYLRGTSDLGLTFGGISPHASELRGYADADWANDPDNRTSITGYTLFLGSSCINSVAKNQDRIALSSTEAEYIALSACASKVVWMRQILADIGIPQIRPTVIYEDNEPCIDLAHNAILSARTMHVDVKFHKTRERIRDGFIDIRSIATGDNTGDSMTKPLGRVKFQKFRDQLMLGDSSPWQSPKGITKSGGRSERYK
;
A
#
# COMPACT_ATOMS: atom_id res chain seq x y z
N MET A 1 -18.95 5.95 -18.84
CA MET A 1 -20.14 5.04 -18.76
C MET A 1 -20.81 5.06 -20.13
N HIS A 2 -20.74 3.95 -20.88
CA HIS A 2 -21.30 3.90 -22.24
C HIS A 2 -22.79 3.51 -22.27
N ARG A 3 -23.29 2.82 -21.27
CA ARG A 3 -24.71 2.41 -21.16
C ARG A 3 -25.16 2.49 -19.71
N PRO A 4 -25.48 3.69 -19.18
CA PRO A 4 -25.89 3.84 -17.79
C PRO A 4 -27.27 3.28 -17.56
N GLY A 5 -27.39 2.33 -16.64
CA GLY A 5 -28.67 1.80 -16.14
C GLY A 5 -29.03 2.40 -14.79
N PRO A 6 -30.21 2.07 -14.21
CA PRO A 6 -30.68 2.58 -12.93
C PRO A 6 -29.69 2.36 -11.78
N ASN A 7 -28.99 1.22 -11.77
CA ASN A 7 -27.98 0.89 -10.76
C ASN A 7 -26.77 1.84 -10.81
N HIS A 8 -26.33 2.25 -11.99
CA HIS A 8 -25.25 3.22 -12.16
C HIS A 8 -25.65 4.59 -11.63
N VAL A 9 -26.89 5.03 -11.88
CA VAL A 9 -27.44 6.29 -11.35
C VAL A 9 -27.51 6.23 -9.82
N ALA A 10 -27.95 5.10 -9.25
CA ALA A 10 -27.98 4.90 -7.81
C ALA A 10 -26.57 4.96 -7.18
N ALA A 11 -25.57 4.36 -7.82
CA ALA A 11 -24.17 4.42 -7.40
C ALA A 11 -23.64 5.87 -7.42
N CYS A 12 -23.87 6.62 -8.49
CA CYS A 12 -23.51 8.04 -8.55
C CYS A 12 -24.16 8.87 -7.43
N LYS A 13 -25.46 8.67 -7.19
CA LYS A 13 -26.17 9.35 -6.09
C LYS A 13 -25.59 8.98 -4.73
N ARG A 14 -25.14 7.73 -4.52
CA ARG A 14 -24.48 7.28 -3.29
C ARG A 14 -23.16 8.01 -3.10
N THR A 15 -22.33 8.12 -4.14
CA THR A 15 -21.07 8.87 -4.11
C THR A 15 -21.32 10.34 -3.75
N LEU A 16 -22.28 11.00 -4.39
CA LEU A 16 -22.60 12.40 -4.07
C LEU A 16 -23.10 12.61 -2.64
N ARG A 17 -23.89 11.67 -2.10
CA ARG A 17 -24.30 11.69 -0.68
C ARG A 17 -23.12 11.52 0.25
N TYR A 18 -22.18 10.63 -0.09
CA TYR A 18 -20.95 10.46 0.68
C TYR A 18 -20.13 11.75 0.70
N LEU A 19 -19.86 12.35 -0.45
CA LEU A 19 -19.10 13.60 -0.55
C LEU A 19 -19.76 14.74 0.25
N ARG A 20 -21.11 14.86 0.16
CA ARG A 20 -21.87 15.84 0.96
C ARG A 20 -21.76 15.57 2.46
N GLY A 21 -21.77 14.32 2.88
CA GLY A 21 -21.71 13.93 4.30
C GLY A 21 -20.29 13.93 4.88
N THR A 22 -19.27 14.20 4.07
CA THR A 22 -17.85 14.21 4.45
C THR A 22 -17.14 15.48 3.99
N SER A 23 -17.88 16.56 3.75
CA SER A 23 -17.34 17.83 3.25
C SER A 23 -16.33 18.51 4.19
N ASP A 24 -16.41 18.19 5.47
CA ASP A 24 -15.56 18.64 6.56
C ASP A 24 -14.38 17.71 6.87
N LEU A 25 -14.30 16.56 6.21
CA LEU A 25 -13.12 15.70 6.30
C LEU A 25 -12.03 16.18 5.35
N GLY A 26 -10.81 16.18 5.84
CA GLY A 26 -9.63 16.59 5.06
C GLY A 26 -8.40 15.75 5.43
N LEU A 27 -7.36 15.86 4.61
CA LEU A 27 -6.06 15.28 4.94
C LEU A 27 -5.42 16.15 6.03
N THR A 28 -5.06 15.53 7.15
CA THR A 28 -4.32 16.21 8.22
C THR A 28 -2.85 15.85 8.11
N PHE A 29 -2.01 16.88 8.05
CA PHE A 29 -0.56 16.75 8.02
C PHE A 29 0.03 17.30 9.31
N GLY A 30 1.09 16.64 9.79
CA GLY A 30 1.78 17.03 11.01
C GLY A 30 1.42 16.11 12.17
N GLY A 31 2.04 16.34 13.29
CA GLY A 31 1.93 15.54 14.50
C GLY A 31 3.31 15.37 15.14
N ILE A 32 3.36 15.41 16.47
CA ILE A 32 4.57 15.15 17.23
C ILE A 32 4.66 13.62 17.36
N SER A 33 5.41 12.99 16.46
CA SER A 33 5.69 11.56 16.52
C SER A 33 7.19 11.33 16.38
N PRO A 34 7.81 10.43 17.13
CA PRO A 34 9.21 10.04 16.93
C PRO A 34 9.46 9.45 15.53
N HIS A 35 8.39 9.10 14.80
CA HIS A 35 8.42 8.56 13.45
C HIS A 35 7.86 9.55 12.42
N ALA A 36 7.75 10.85 12.74
CA ALA A 36 7.11 11.86 11.89
C ALA A 36 7.67 11.95 10.46
N SER A 37 8.92 11.57 10.26
CA SER A 37 9.61 11.58 8.98
C SER A 37 9.81 10.19 8.35
N GLU A 38 9.29 9.12 8.96
CA GLU A 38 9.43 7.77 8.40
C GLU A 38 8.40 7.52 7.30
N LEU A 39 8.90 7.14 6.12
CA LEU A 39 8.07 6.72 4.99
C LEU A 39 7.70 5.24 5.16
N ARG A 40 6.44 4.90 4.93
CA ARG A 40 5.96 3.51 4.87
C ARG A 40 4.87 3.35 3.81
N GLY A 41 4.73 2.13 3.30
CA GLY A 41 3.74 1.78 2.30
C GLY A 41 2.86 0.62 2.71
N TYR A 42 1.70 0.50 2.06
CA TYR A 42 0.78 -0.63 2.16
C TYR A 42 0.33 -0.97 0.75
N ALA A 43 0.45 -2.22 0.35
CA ALA A 43 0.04 -2.68 -0.97
C ALA A 43 -1.05 -3.74 -0.84
N ASP A 44 -1.94 -3.78 -1.83
CA ASP A 44 -3.03 -4.76 -1.94
C ASP A 44 -3.47 -4.87 -3.40
N ALA A 45 -4.05 -6.01 -3.77
CA ALA A 45 -4.73 -6.18 -5.03
C ALA A 45 -6.08 -6.87 -4.87
N ASP A 46 -7.07 -6.46 -5.67
CA ASP A 46 -8.30 -7.20 -5.82
C ASP A 46 -8.25 -8.01 -7.13
N TRP A 47 -7.99 -9.31 -6.98
CA TRP A 47 -7.73 -10.19 -8.13
C TRP A 47 -8.98 -10.44 -8.95
N ALA A 48 -8.84 -10.19 -10.28
CA ALA A 48 -9.85 -10.52 -11.29
C ALA A 48 -11.27 -9.98 -10.97
N ASN A 49 -11.34 -8.82 -10.32
CA ASN A 49 -12.61 -8.26 -9.84
C ASN A 49 -13.44 -7.59 -10.95
N ASP A 50 -12.83 -7.16 -12.05
CA ASP A 50 -13.59 -6.59 -13.17
C ASP A 50 -14.41 -7.69 -13.86
N PRO A 51 -15.77 -7.61 -13.85
CA PRO A 51 -16.61 -8.63 -14.44
C PRO A 51 -16.52 -8.70 -15.97
N ASP A 52 -16.12 -7.61 -16.62
CA ASP A 52 -16.13 -7.51 -18.09
C ASP A 52 -14.82 -8.07 -18.70
N ASN A 53 -13.69 -7.80 -18.10
CA ASN A 53 -12.37 -8.14 -18.65
C ASN A 53 -11.47 -8.92 -17.69
N ARG A 54 -11.94 -9.19 -16.45
CA ARG A 54 -11.20 -9.94 -15.43
C ARG A 54 -9.86 -9.30 -15.03
N THR A 55 -9.69 -8.01 -15.23
CA THR A 55 -8.51 -7.30 -14.72
C THR A 55 -8.60 -7.13 -13.21
N SER A 56 -7.44 -7.09 -12.57
CA SER A 56 -7.30 -6.86 -11.14
C SER A 56 -7.16 -5.36 -10.86
N ILE A 57 -7.42 -4.97 -9.62
CA ILE A 57 -7.19 -3.61 -9.15
C ILE A 57 -5.93 -3.59 -8.30
N THR A 58 -5.01 -2.70 -8.63
CA THR A 58 -3.87 -2.34 -7.77
C THR A 58 -4.28 -1.26 -6.81
N GLY A 59 -4.06 -1.47 -5.52
CA GLY A 59 -4.21 -0.48 -4.47
C GLY A 59 -2.93 -0.31 -3.68
N TYR A 60 -2.56 0.92 -3.38
CA TYR A 60 -1.54 1.18 -2.37
C TYR A 60 -1.71 2.54 -1.72
N THR A 61 -1.19 2.65 -0.51
CA THR A 61 -1.14 3.90 0.25
C THR A 61 0.26 4.13 0.78
N LEU A 62 0.71 5.39 0.79
CA LEU A 62 1.98 5.79 1.38
C LEU A 62 1.75 6.80 2.49
N PHE A 63 2.45 6.62 3.59
CA PHE A 63 2.42 7.50 4.75
C PHE A 63 3.80 8.07 5.02
N LEU A 64 3.83 9.35 5.39
CA LEU A 64 4.97 9.98 6.02
C LEU A 64 4.57 10.31 7.47
N GLY A 65 5.21 9.63 8.42
CA GLY A 65 4.74 9.64 9.80
C GLY A 65 3.32 9.09 9.92
N SER A 66 2.40 9.87 10.48
CA SER A 66 0.98 9.51 10.60
C SER A 66 0.13 9.91 9.39
N SER A 67 0.67 10.73 8.49
CA SER A 67 -0.10 11.35 7.41
C SER A 67 -0.05 10.53 6.13
N CYS A 68 -1.20 10.24 5.53
CA CYS A 68 -1.27 9.67 4.19
C CYS A 68 -0.88 10.73 3.15
N ILE A 69 0.22 10.49 2.43
CA ILE A 69 0.76 11.41 1.43
C ILE A 69 0.51 10.97 -0.01
N ASN A 70 0.12 9.73 -0.20
CA ASN A 70 -0.23 9.20 -1.51
C ASN A 70 -1.18 8.00 -1.38
N SER A 71 -2.16 7.91 -2.26
CA SER A 71 -3.05 6.75 -2.39
C SER A 71 -3.37 6.51 -3.86
N VAL A 72 -3.44 5.25 -4.26
CA VAL A 72 -3.71 4.86 -5.64
C VAL A 72 -4.69 3.69 -5.66
N ALA A 73 -5.67 3.80 -6.57
CA ALA A 73 -6.56 2.73 -6.99
C ALA A 73 -6.55 2.71 -8.53
N LYS A 74 -5.99 1.67 -9.14
CA LYS A 74 -5.82 1.59 -10.59
C LYS A 74 -6.04 0.16 -11.10
N ASN A 75 -6.79 0.01 -12.20
CA ASN A 75 -6.87 -1.27 -12.91
C ASN A 75 -5.47 -1.66 -13.42
N GLN A 76 -5.16 -2.95 -13.30
CA GLN A 76 -3.94 -3.51 -13.87
C GLN A 76 -4.08 -3.58 -15.40
N ASP A 77 -2.99 -3.28 -16.10
CA ASP A 77 -2.96 -3.29 -17.57
C ASP A 77 -2.91 -4.71 -18.16
N ARG A 78 -2.84 -5.74 -17.30
CA ARG A 78 -2.76 -7.17 -17.65
C ARG A 78 -3.66 -7.99 -16.75
N ILE A 79 -4.11 -9.14 -17.26
CA ILE A 79 -4.82 -10.14 -16.46
C ILE A 79 -3.78 -10.93 -15.69
N ALA A 80 -3.85 -10.88 -14.37
CA ALA A 80 -3.02 -11.70 -13.48
C ALA A 80 -3.56 -13.13 -13.45
N LEU A 81 -2.66 -14.11 -13.55
CA LEU A 81 -3.02 -15.53 -13.57
C LEU A 81 -3.29 -16.10 -12.16
N SER A 82 -2.95 -15.36 -11.12
CA SER A 82 -3.21 -15.74 -9.73
C SER A 82 -3.34 -14.50 -8.85
N SER A 83 -3.91 -14.67 -7.64
CA SER A 83 -3.95 -13.61 -6.63
C SER A 83 -2.53 -13.14 -6.26
N THR A 84 -1.59 -14.06 -6.04
CA THR A 84 -0.18 -13.75 -5.76
C THR A 84 0.46 -12.89 -6.85
N GLU A 85 0.16 -13.14 -8.12
CA GLU A 85 0.66 -12.31 -9.21
C GLU A 85 0.05 -10.91 -9.19
N ALA A 86 -1.26 -10.79 -8.93
CA ALA A 86 -1.93 -9.51 -8.80
C ALA A 86 -1.36 -8.69 -7.64
N GLU A 87 -1.15 -9.32 -6.47
CA GLU A 87 -0.52 -8.70 -5.30
C GLU A 87 0.91 -8.25 -5.60
N TYR A 88 1.68 -9.08 -6.29
CA TYR A 88 3.05 -8.70 -6.66
C TYR A 88 3.10 -7.52 -7.64
N ILE A 89 2.15 -7.42 -8.56
CA ILE A 89 2.04 -6.25 -9.45
C ILE A 89 1.76 -5.00 -8.62
N ALA A 90 0.86 -5.07 -7.63
CA ALA A 90 0.56 -3.96 -6.73
C ALA A 90 1.76 -3.59 -5.86
N LEU A 91 2.43 -4.58 -5.26
CA LEU A 91 3.66 -4.40 -4.49
C LEU A 91 4.76 -3.72 -5.32
N SER A 92 4.98 -4.15 -6.57
CA SER A 92 5.97 -3.55 -7.46
C SER A 92 5.66 -2.10 -7.83
N ALA A 93 4.38 -1.77 -7.99
CA ALA A 93 3.92 -0.39 -8.23
C ALA A 93 4.16 0.49 -6.99
N CYS A 94 3.80 0.00 -5.81
CA CYS A 94 4.08 0.64 -4.52
C CYS A 94 5.59 0.87 -4.32
N ALA A 95 6.41 -0.16 -4.52
CA ALA A 95 7.86 -0.11 -4.41
C ALA A 95 8.48 0.95 -5.35
N SER A 96 7.96 1.06 -6.58
CA SER A 96 8.41 2.08 -7.53
C SER A 96 8.10 3.49 -7.03
N LYS A 97 6.92 3.68 -6.46
CA LYS A 97 6.51 4.96 -5.89
C LYS A 97 7.28 5.32 -4.63
N VAL A 98 7.58 4.32 -3.78
CA VAL A 98 8.42 4.49 -2.59
C VAL A 98 9.82 4.98 -2.99
N VAL A 99 10.48 4.36 -3.96
CA VAL A 99 11.82 4.77 -4.38
C VAL A 99 11.81 6.21 -4.90
N TRP A 100 10.81 6.58 -5.71
CA TRP A 100 10.65 7.96 -6.17
C TRP A 100 10.40 8.94 -5.02
N MET A 101 9.56 8.56 -4.04
CA MET A 101 9.28 9.40 -2.88
C MET A 101 10.53 9.59 -2.00
N ARG A 102 11.33 8.53 -1.81
CA ARG A 102 12.62 8.62 -1.10
C ARG A 102 13.56 9.64 -1.73
N GLN A 103 13.61 9.70 -3.07
CA GLN A 103 14.41 10.70 -3.77
C GLN A 103 13.90 12.12 -3.47
N ILE A 104 12.60 12.38 -3.60
CA ILE A 104 12.02 13.68 -3.26
C ILE A 104 12.32 14.06 -1.81
N LEU A 105 12.12 13.13 -0.87
CA LEU A 105 12.40 13.39 0.54
C LEU A 105 13.88 13.71 0.79
N ALA A 106 14.79 13.06 0.08
CA ALA A 106 16.22 13.38 0.16
C ALA A 106 16.52 14.77 -0.39
N ASP A 107 15.93 15.15 -1.52
CA ASP A 107 16.12 16.45 -2.16
C ASP A 107 15.63 17.62 -1.28
N ILE A 108 14.61 17.39 -0.45
CA ILE A 108 14.11 18.38 0.52
C ILE A 108 14.74 18.27 1.92
N GLY A 109 15.80 17.46 2.08
CA GLY A 109 16.57 17.35 3.34
C GLY A 109 15.98 16.37 4.36
N ILE A 110 15.09 15.46 3.96
CA ILE A 110 14.49 14.42 4.82
C ILE A 110 14.85 13.02 4.28
N PRO A 111 16.13 12.66 4.19
CA PRO A 111 16.53 11.38 3.60
C PRO A 111 16.06 10.20 4.47
N GLN A 112 15.58 9.16 3.83
CA GLN A 112 15.19 7.91 4.47
C GLN A 112 16.43 7.02 4.61
N ILE A 113 17.06 7.00 5.78
CA ILE A 113 18.31 6.26 6.02
C ILE A 113 18.06 4.74 6.06
N ARG A 114 16.95 4.32 6.69
CA ARG A 114 16.58 2.91 6.77
C ARG A 114 15.77 2.48 5.55
N PRO A 115 15.71 1.17 5.22
CA PRO A 115 14.78 0.66 4.24
C PRO A 115 13.35 1.09 4.56
N THR A 116 12.61 1.56 3.56
CA THR A 116 11.18 1.88 3.73
C THR A 116 10.38 0.59 3.78
N VAL A 117 9.62 0.40 4.85
CA VAL A 117 8.77 -0.78 4.99
C VAL A 117 7.54 -0.65 4.10
N ILE A 118 7.28 -1.69 3.31
CA ILE A 118 6.01 -1.89 2.59
C ILE A 118 5.32 -3.09 3.22
N TYR A 119 4.09 -2.89 3.67
CA TYR A 119 3.27 -3.93 4.26
C TYR A 119 2.43 -4.63 3.19
N GLU A 120 2.37 -5.95 3.27
CA GLU A 120 1.67 -6.87 2.36
C GLU A 120 1.01 -7.96 3.21
N ASP A 121 -0.19 -8.41 2.86
CA ASP A 121 -0.90 -9.44 3.62
C ASP A 121 -0.94 -10.81 2.91
N ASN A 122 -0.35 -10.91 1.72
CA ASN A 122 -0.22 -12.15 0.97
C ASN A 122 1.16 -12.78 1.20
N GLU A 123 1.25 -13.75 2.11
CA GLU A 123 2.52 -14.44 2.43
C GLU A 123 3.24 -15.01 1.19
N PRO A 124 2.57 -15.70 0.23
CA PRO A 124 3.21 -16.13 -1.02
C PRO A 124 3.82 -14.97 -1.83
N CYS A 125 3.22 -13.78 -1.80
CA CYS A 125 3.77 -12.60 -2.45
C CYS A 125 5.05 -12.12 -1.75
N ILE A 126 5.07 -12.13 -0.42
CA ILE A 126 6.23 -11.76 0.40
C ILE A 126 7.38 -12.73 0.14
N ASP A 127 7.09 -14.04 0.18
CA ASP A 127 8.08 -15.09 -0.11
C ASP A 127 8.68 -14.92 -1.51
N LEU A 128 7.85 -14.62 -2.49
CA LEU A 128 8.29 -14.39 -3.86
C LEU A 128 9.15 -13.12 -3.98
N ALA A 129 8.93 -12.12 -3.16
CA ALA A 129 9.73 -10.90 -3.13
C ALA A 129 11.13 -11.14 -2.54
N HIS A 130 11.24 -11.98 -1.51
CA HIS A 130 12.51 -12.28 -0.84
C HIS A 130 13.30 -13.42 -1.50
N ASN A 131 12.63 -14.42 -2.07
CA ASN A 131 13.24 -15.62 -2.59
C ASN A 131 13.40 -15.59 -4.11
N ALA A 132 14.56 -16.09 -4.59
CA ALA A 132 14.92 -16.10 -6.02
C ALA A 132 14.26 -17.22 -6.84
N ILE A 133 13.30 -17.99 -6.30
CA ILE A 133 12.70 -19.12 -6.99
C ILE A 133 11.73 -18.60 -8.06
N LEU A 134 12.23 -18.47 -9.28
CA LEU A 134 11.42 -18.22 -10.47
C LEU A 134 10.69 -19.51 -10.83
N SER A 135 9.38 -19.54 -10.67
CA SER A 135 8.58 -20.59 -11.28
C SER A 135 8.29 -20.24 -12.74
N ALA A 136 8.08 -21.26 -13.58
CA ALA A 136 7.70 -21.08 -14.99
C ALA A 136 6.43 -20.21 -15.16
N ARG A 137 5.62 -20.06 -14.11
CA ARG A 137 4.42 -19.24 -14.07
C ARG A 137 4.69 -17.73 -13.93
N THR A 138 5.90 -17.33 -13.52
CA THR A 138 6.24 -15.91 -13.23
C THR A 138 7.04 -15.23 -14.35
N MET A 139 7.38 -15.93 -15.42
CA MET A 139 8.21 -15.40 -16.53
C MET A 139 7.64 -14.14 -17.20
N HIS A 140 6.31 -13.96 -17.21
CA HIS A 140 5.67 -12.79 -17.85
C HIS A 140 5.77 -11.49 -17.04
N VAL A 141 6.19 -11.57 -15.78
CA VAL A 141 6.33 -10.42 -14.87
C VAL A 141 7.79 -10.20 -14.45
N ASP A 142 8.71 -10.86 -15.13
CA ASP A 142 10.14 -10.97 -14.80
C ASP A 142 10.81 -9.62 -14.47
N VAL A 143 10.61 -8.60 -15.30
CA VAL A 143 11.21 -7.26 -15.08
C VAL A 143 10.74 -6.63 -13.76
N LYS A 144 9.46 -6.79 -13.39
CA LYS A 144 8.92 -6.25 -12.15
C LYS A 144 9.48 -7.01 -10.93
N PHE A 145 9.62 -8.34 -11.07
CA PHE A 145 10.22 -9.18 -10.04
C PHE A 145 11.67 -8.79 -9.78
N HIS A 146 12.47 -8.67 -10.84
CA HIS A 146 13.87 -8.28 -10.71
C HIS A 146 14.05 -6.92 -10.06
N LYS A 147 13.31 -5.91 -10.51
CA LYS A 147 13.38 -4.56 -9.94
C LYS A 147 12.99 -4.49 -8.46
N THR A 148 11.96 -5.22 -8.05
CA THR A 148 11.53 -5.22 -6.65
C THR A 148 12.57 -5.88 -5.75
N ARG A 149 13.12 -7.04 -6.16
CA ARG A 149 14.21 -7.73 -5.45
C ARG A 149 15.50 -6.91 -5.39
N GLU A 150 15.87 -6.25 -6.48
CA GLU A 150 17.01 -5.34 -6.50
C GLU A 150 16.85 -4.26 -5.44
N ARG A 151 15.68 -3.64 -5.33
CA ARG A 151 15.40 -2.61 -4.33
C ARG A 151 15.46 -3.13 -2.89
N ILE A 152 15.03 -4.39 -2.66
CA ILE A 152 15.17 -5.05 -1.34
C ILE A 152 16.65 -5.29 -1.05
N ARG A 153 17.38 -5.91 -1.98
CA ARG A 153 18.83 -6.21 -1.84
C ARG A 153 19.65 -4.95 -1.58
N ASP A 154 19.33 -3.87 -2.28
CA ASP A 154 20.04 -2.60 -2.20
C ASP A 154 19.60 -1.76 -0.97
N GLY A 155 18.68 -2.28 -0.14
CA GLY A 155 18.25 -1.66 1.11
C GLY A 155 17.35 -0.43 0.94
N PHE A 156 16.71 -0.26 -0.22
CA PHE A 156 15.73 0.81 -0.42
C PHE A 156 14.40 0.51 0.24
N ILE A 157 13.96 -0.75 0.20
CA ILE A 157 12.69 -1.20 0.75
C ILE A 157 12.87 -2.50 1.55
N ASP A 158 11.92 -2.73 2.45
CA ASP A 158 11.76 -3.97 3.21
C ASP A 158 10.29 -4.38 3.15
N ILE A 159 10.00 -5.65 2.89
CA ILE A 159 8.61 -6.14 2.78
C ILE A 159 8.27 -6.88 4.06
N ARG A 160 7.14 -6.53 4.67
CA ARG A 160 6.69 -7.15 5.92
C ARG A 160 5.24 -7.56 5.85
N SER A 161 4.95 -8.68 6.50
CA SER A 161 3.58 -9.17 6.65
C SER A 161 2.76 -8.26 7.57
N ILE A 162 1.48 -8.11 7.22
CA ILE A 162 0.47 -7.44 8.02
C ILE A 162 -0.83 -8.23 7.98
N ALA A 163 -1.63 -8.12 9.04
CA ALA A 163 -2.97 -8.69 9.00
C ALA A 163 -3.86 -7.92 8.00
N THR A 164 -4.67 -8.64 7.21
CA THR A 164 -5.60 -8.03 6.22
C THR A 164 -6.53 -6.97 6.83
N GLY A 165 -6.87 -7.12 8.11
CA GLY A 165 -7.67 -6.12 8.84
C GLY A 165 -6.97 -4.78 9.08
N ASP A 166 -5.65 -4.70 8.87
CA ASP A 166 -4.81 -3.53 9.12
C ASP A 166 -4.13 -3.00 7.83
N ASN A 167 -4.28 -3.72 6.70
CA ASN A 167 -3.75 -3.29 5.41
C ASN A 167 -4.64 -2.19 4.81
N THR A 168 -4.19 -0.93 4.89
CA THR A 168 -4.93 0.22 4.32
C THR A 168 -5.04 0.18 2.80
N GLY A 169 -4.21 -0.61 2.11
CA GLY A 169 -4.29 -0.88 0.67
C GLY A 169 -5.65 -1.44 0.25
N ASP A 170 -6.27 -2.28 1.09
CA ASP A 170 -7.62 -2.84 0.89
C ASP A 170 -8.68 -1.76 0.59
N SER A 171 -8.54 -0.55 1.17
CA SER A 171 -9.50 0.55 0.94
C SER A 171 -9.42 1.12 -0.48
N MET A 172 -8.35 0.82 -1.20
CA MET A 172 -8.13 1.26 -2.58
C MET A 172 -8.59 0.21 -3.62
N THR A 173 -8.81 -1.03 -3.19
CA THR A 173 -9.06 -2.16 -4.11
C THR A 173 -10.47 -2.73 -3.98
N LYS A 174 -11.05 -2.73 -2.77
CA LYS A 174 -12.27 -3.49 -2.44
C LYS A 174 -13.37 -2.61 -1.88
N PRO A 175 -14.65 -2.89 -2.18
CA PRO A 175 -15.77 -2.30 -1.44
C PRO A 175 -15.79 -2.88 -0.02
N LEU A 176 -15.56 -2.04 0.97
CA LEU A 176 -15.44 -2.45 2.37
C LEU A 176 -16.77 -2.34 3.13
N GLY A 177 -16.97 -3.24 4.09
CA GLY A 177 -18.03 -3.11 5.07
C GLY A 177 -17.83 -1.85 5.94
N ARG A 178 -18.94 -1.30 6.47
CA ARG A 178 -18.98 0.01 7.14
C ARG A 178 -17.88 0.19 8.22
N VAL A 179 -17.68 -0.80 9.07
CA VAL A 179 -16.71 -0.70 10.19
C VAL A 179 -15.27 -0.59 9.66
N LYS A 180 -14.89 -1.49 8.75
CA LYS A 180 -13.54 -1.48 8.14
C LYS A 180 -13.32 -0.22 7.31
N PHE A 181 -14.32 0.20 6.55
CA PHE A 181 -14.27 1.44 5.79
C PHE A 181 -14.05 2.67 6.68
N GLN A 182 -14.80 2.81 7.78
CA GLN A 182 -14.63 3.92 8.71
C GLN A 182 -13.24 3.91 9.34
N LYS A 183 -12.74 2.75 9.78
CA LYS A 183 -11.38 2.60 10.31
C LYS A 183 -10.33 3.11 9.33
N PHE A 184 -10.36 2.65 8.08
CA PHE A 184 -9.36 3.05 7.09
C PHE A 184 -9.54 4.49 6.64
N ARG A 185 -10.78 4.95 6.48
CA ARG A 185 -11.05 6.37 6.19
C ARG A 185 -10.42 7.27 7.24
N ASP A 186 -10.61 6.96 8.51
CA ASP A 186 -10.08 7.76 9.60
C ASP A 186 -8.54 7.75 9.61
N GLN A 187 -7.92 6.60 9.30
CA GLN A 187 -6.47 6.50 9.15
C GLN A 187 -5.94 7.31 7.95
N LEU A 188 -6.67 7.35 6.83
CA LEU A 188 -6.26 8.06 5.62
C LEU A 188 -6.53 9.56 5.68
N MET A 189 -7.61 9.98 6.32
CA MET A 189 -8.11 11.35 6.27
C MET A 189 -7.75 12.18 7.51
N LEU A 190 -7.83 11.60 8.69
CA LEU A 190 -7.69 12.37 9.93
C LEU A 190 -6.27 12.41 10.47
N GLY A 191 -5.32 11.72 9.84
CA GLY A 191 -3.99 11.56 10.41
C GLY A 191 -4.11 11.18 11.88
N ASP A 192 -3.85 9.96 12.26
CA ASP A 192 -4.04 9.50 13.62
C ASP A 192 -3.42 10.47 14.64
N SER A 193 -4.25 11.11 15.46
CA SER A 193 -3.77 11.94 16.58
C SER A 193 -3.15 11.10 17.70
N SER A 194 -3.30 9.77 17.63
CA SER A 194 -2.59 8.83 18.47
C SER A 194 -1.16 8.58 17.94
N PRO A 195 -0.16 8.40 18.82
CA PRO A 195 1.17 7.96 18.39
C PRO A 195 1.03 6.66 17.62
N TRP A 196 1.63 6.60 16.41
CA TRP A 196 1.64 5.38 15.60
C TRP A 196 2.06 4.18 16.46
N GLN A 197 1.15 3.23 16.62
CA GLN A 197 1.45 1.96 17.25
C GLN A 197 1.80 0.98 16.14
N SER A 198 3.02 0.42 16.18
CA SER A 198 3.37 -0.69 15.29
C SER A 198 2.33 -1.79 15.39
N PRO A 199 1.99 -2.47 14.28
CA PRO A 199 1.06 -3.61 14.31
C PRO A 199 1.48 -4.58 15.40
N LYS A 200 0.51 -5.01 16.23
CA LYS A 200 0.75 -5.98 17.33
C LYS A 200 1.36 -7.24 16.72
N GLY A 201 2.60 -7.55 17.05
CA GLY A 201 3.30 -8.74 16.56
C GLY A 201 4.74 -8.53 16.11
N ILE A 202 5.21 -7.30 15.97
CA ILE A 202 6.62 -7.04 15.66
C ILE A 202 7.39 -6.99 16.98
N THR A 203 7.84 -8.16 17.47
CA THR A 203 8.86 -8.22 18.52
C THR A 203 10.12 -7.56 18.00
N LYS A 204 10.64 -6.59 18.76
CA LYS A 204 11.98 -6.02 18.53
C LYS A 204 12.98 -7.17 18.55
N SER A 205 13.48 -7.58 17.38
CA SER A 205 14.69 -8.40 17.33
C SER A 205 15.80 -7.56 17.97
N GLY A 206 16.37 -8.07 19.06
CA GLY A 206 17.36 -7.38 19.86
C GLY A 206 18.58 -7.01 19.04
N GLY A 207 18.68 -5.75 18.65
CA GLY A 207 19.89 -5.16 18.11
C GLY A 207 20.89 -4.96 19.24
N ARG A 208 21.95 -5.73 19.26
CA ARG A 208 23.13 -5.48 20.09
C ARG A 208 23.63 -4.06 19.83
N SER A 209 23.69 -3.28 20.89
CA SER A 209 24.41 -2.02 20.95
C SER A 209 25.91 -2.34 20.86
N GLU A 210 26.51 -2.22 19.70
CA GLU A 210 27.96 -2.06 19.58
C GLU A 210 28.28 -0.59 19.72
N ARG A 211 28.90 -0.26 20.87
CA ARG A 211 29.51 1.03 21.14
C ARG A 211 30.78 1.11 20.28
N TYR A 212 30.86 2.03 19.38
CA TYR A 212 32.14 2.45 18.82
C TYR A 212 32.85 3.37 19.83
N LYS A 213 34.02 2.93 20.23
CA LYS A 213 35.04 3.78 20.84
C LYS A 213 35.81 4.54 19.75
#